data_75c17f23cb2afc5368c2e591c289f4ea
#
_entry.id   75c17f23cb2afc5368c2e591c289f4ea
#
_cell.length_a   1.000
_cell.length_b   1.000
_cell.length_c   1.000
_cell.angle_alpha   90.00
_cell.angle_beta   90.00
_cell.angle_gamma   90.00
#
_symmetry.space_group_name_H-M   'P 1'
#
loop_
_entity.id
_entity.type
_entity.pdbx_description
1 polymer ?
#
loop_
_entity_poly.entity_id
_entity_poly.type
_entity_poly.pdbx_seq_one_letter_code
_entity_poly.pdbx_strand_id
1 'polypeptide(L)'
;VWRKHYITYRINNYTPDMNREDVDYAIRKAFQVWSNVTPLKFSKINTGMADILVVFARGAHGDDHAFDGKGGILAHAFGPGSGIGGDAHFDEDEFWTTHSGGTNLFLTAVHEIGHSLGLGHSSDPKAVMFPTYKYVDINTFRLSADDIRGIQSLYG
;
A
#
# COMPACT_ATOMS: atom_id res chain seq x y z
N VAL A 1 -2.79 -12.68 -8.96
CA VAL A 1 -1.90 -11.93 -9.85
C VAL A 1 -2.72 -11.18 -10.89
N TRP A 2 -2.46 -9.90 -11.08
CA TRP A 2 -3.10 -9.12 -12.13
C TRP A 2 -2.72 -9.69 -13.50
N ARG A 3 -3.68 -9.78 -14.40
CA ARG A 3 -3.47 -10.36 -15.74
C ARG A 3 -3.05 -9.33 -16.78
N LYS A 4 -2.83 -8.08 -16.36
CA LYS A 4 -2.42 -6.97 -17.22
C LYS A 4 -1.29 -6.22 -16.53
N HIS A 5 -0.50 -5.48 -17.32
CA HIS A 5 0.63 -4.71 -16.81
C HIS A 5 0.30 -3.24 -16.56
N TYR A 6 -0.78 -2.70 -17.14
CA TYR A 6 -1.26 -1.36 -16.86
C TYR A 6 -2.35 -1.43 -15.81
N ILE A 7 -2.06 -0.89 -14.64
CA ILE A 7 -2.94 -0.94 -13.48
C ILE A 7 -3.28 0.48 -13.06
N THR A 8 -4.55 0.77 -12.87
CA THR A 8 -4.99 2.08 -12.41
C THR A 8 -5.26 2.07 -10.93
N TYR A 9 -5.05 3.23 -10.28
CA TYR A 9 -5.44 3.41 -8.90
C TYR A 9 -6.13 4.75 -8.72
N ARG A 10 -6.98 4.84 -7.71
CA ARG A 10 -7.66 6.06 -7.32
C ARG A 10 -7.62 6.22 -5.83
N ILE A 11 -7.32 7.44 -5.35
CA ILE A 11 -7.39 7.76 -3.94
C ILE A 11 -8.82 8.21 -3.66
N ASN A 12 -9.57 7.38 -2.95
CA ASN A 12 -10.99 7.60 -2.69
C ASN A 12 -11.22 8.82 -1.79
N ASN A 13 -10.38 8.95 -0.77
CA ASN A 13 -10.46 10.05 0.18
C ASN A 13 -9.07 10.31 0.76
N TYR A 14 -8.92 11.41 1.47
CA TYR A 14 -7.63 11.82 2.02
C TYR A 14 -7.70 11.91 3.53
N THR A 15 -6.61 11.51 4.19
CA THR A 15 -6.48 11.68 5.63
C THR A 15 -6.31 13.18 5.96
N PRO A 16 -6.96 13.70 7.02
CA PRO A 16 -6.73 15.07 7.45
C PRO A 16 -5.36 15.29 8.10
N ASP A 17 -4.62 14.21 8.40
CA ASP A 17 -3.32 14.28 9.06
C ASP A 17 -2.23 14.86 8.15
N MET A 18 -2.43 14.83 6.83
CA MET A 18 -1.43 15.22 5.84
C MET A 18 -2.04 16.10 4.77
N ASN A 19 -1.22 16.92 4.11
CA ASN A 19 -1.64 17.63 2.91
C ASN A 19 -1.98 16.64 1.80
N ARG A 20 -2.95 16.98 0.94
CA ARG A 20 -3.30 16.13 -0.20
C ARG A 20 -2.09 15.82 -1.09
N GLU A 21 -1.26 16.82 -1.34
CA GLU A 21 -0.06 16.66 -2.17
C GLU A 21 0.90 15.64 -1.57
N ASP A 22 1.05 15.63 -0.24
CA ASP A 22 1.92 14.69 0.45
C ASP A 22 1.35 13.27 0.39
N VAL A 23 0.04 13.12 0.50
CA VAL A 23 -0.62 11.81 0.33
C VAL A 23 -0.42 11.31 -1.10
N ASP A 24 -0.70 12.16 -2.10
CA ASP A 24 -0.51 11.81 -3.51
C ASP A 24 0.92 11.38 -3.79
N TYR A 25 1.89 12.12 -3.24
CA TYR A 25 3.31 11.82 -3.43
C TYR A 25 3.70 10.49 -2.79
N ALA A 26 3.28 10.27 -1.54
CA ALA A 26 3.60 9.03 -0.82
C ALA A 26 3.05 7.80 -1.53
N ILE A 27 1.80 7.85 -1.96
CA ILE A 27 1.14 6.75 -2.67
C ILE A 27 1.80 6.52 -4.04
N ARG A 28 2.07 7.59 -4.79
CA ARG A 28 2.74 7.46 -6.09
C ARG A 28 4.12 6.83 -5.95
N LYS A 29 4.90 7.26 -4.96
CA LYS A 29 6.24 6.71 -4.73
C LYS A 29 6.17 5.26 -4.29
N ALA A 30 5.15 4.90 -3.52
CA ALA A 30 4.96 3.50 -3.10
C ALA A 30 4.69 2.58 -4.29
N PHE A 31 3.84 2.99 -5.23
CA PHE A 31 3.64 2.25 -6.47
C PHE A 31 4.92 2.17 -7.29
N GLN A 32 5.68 3.27 -7.35
CA GLN A 32 6.92 3.33 -8.11
C GLN A 32 7.97 2.34 -7.61
N VAL A 33 8.02 2.10 -6.31
CA VAL A 33 8.92 1.09 -5.73
C VAL A 33 8.73 -0.27 -6.41
N TRP A 34 7.48 -0.68 -6.62
CA TRP A 34 7.18 -1.96 -7.24
C TRP A 34 7.32 -1.91 -8.77
N SER A 35 6.98 -0.79 -9.40
CA SER A 35 7.15 -0.67 -10.86
C SER A 35 8.61 -0.68 -11.29
N ASN A 36 9.51 -0.24 -10.42
CA ASN A 36 10.95 -0.22 -10.72
C ASN A 36 11.57 -1.61 -10.87
N VAL A 37 10.93 -2.64 -10.35
CA VAL A 37 11.46 -4.02 -10.37
C VAL A 37 10.58 -5.01 -11.13
N THR A 38 9.55 -4.51 -11.83
CA THR A 38 8.59 -5.33 -12.58
C THR A 38 8.25 -4.65 -13.91
N PRO A 39 7.55 -5.34 -14.82
CA PRO A 39 6.99 -4.69 -16.01
C PRO A 39 5.71 -3.90 -15.74
N LEU A 40 5.25 -3.84 -14.50
CA LEU A 40 4.00 -3.15 -14.14
C LEU A 40 4.13 -1.64 -14.28
N LYS A 41 3.05 -1.00 -14.73
CA LYS A 41 2.92 0.45 -14.81
C LYS A 41 1.63 0.87 -14.12
N PHE A 42 1.72 1.91 -13.31
CA PHE A 42 0.60 2.39 -12.51
C PHE A 42 0.22 3.80 -12.93
N SER A 43 -1.08 4.04 -13.06
CA SER A 43 -1.61 5.36 -13.40
C SER A 43 -2.70 5.75 -12.43
N LYS A 44 -2.61 6.97 -11.89
CA LYS A 44 -3.65 7.54 -11.03
C LYS A 44 -4.79 8.06 -11.89
N ILE A 45 -6.02 7.71 -11.52
CA ILE A 45 -7.22 8.30 -12.10
C ILE A 45 -8.00 9.03 -11.00
N ASN A 46 -8.78 10.03 -11.38
CA ASN A 46 -9.52 10.87 -10.43
C ASN A 46 -11.01 10.54 -10.38
N THR A 47 -11.51 9.84 -11.38
CA THR A 47 -12.92 9.47 -11.47
C THR A 47 -13.05 8.09 -12.11
N GLY A 48 -14.17 7.44 -11.88
CA GLY A 48 -14.45 6.14 -12.45
C GLY A 48 -13.85 4.99 -11.63
N MET A 49 -13.95 3.79 -12.18
CA MET A 49 -13.47 2.58 -11.53
C MET A 49 -11.98 2.40 -11.76
N ALA A 50 -11.22 2.31 -10.67
CA ALA A 50 -9.82 1.96 -10.70
C ALA A 50 -9.65 0.48 -10.35
N ASP A 51 -8.51 -0.09 -10.76
CA ASP A 51 -8.17 -1.46 -10.35
C ASP A 51 -7.89 -1.53 -8.84
N ILE A 52 -7.21 -0.52 -8.31
CA ILE A 52 -6.88 -0.43 -6.88
C ILE A 52 -7.48 0.85 -6.32
N LEU A 53 -8.29 0.71 -5.28
CA LEU A 53 -8.86 1.85 -4.58
C LEU A 53 -8.12 2.04 -3.26
N VAL A 54 -7.61 3.25 -3.02
CA VAL A 54 -6.93 3.62 -1.78
C VAL A 54 -7.94 4.35 -0.90
N VAL A 55 -8.17 3.81 0.30
CA VAL A 55 -9.20 4.31 1.21
C VAL A 55 -8.63 4.53 2.61
N PHE A 56 -8.97 5.65 3.22
CA PHE A 56 -8.75 5.90 4.64
C PHE A 56 -10.08 5.74 5.36
N ALA A 57 -10.13 4.86 6.36
CA ALA A 57 -11.37 4.50 7.06
C ALA A 57 -11.13 4.17 8.52
N ARG A 58 -12.20 4.20 9.32
CA ARG A 58 -12.15 3.88 10.75
C ARG A 58 -13.03 2.69 11.05
N GLY A 59 -12.59 1.82 11.99
CA GLY A 59 -13.39 0.72 12.50
C GLY A 59 -14.01 -0.13 11.40
N ALA A 60 -15.29 -0.46 11.56
CA ALA A 60 -16.06 -1.17 10.54
C ALA A 60 -16.37 -0.21 9.39
N HIS A 61 -15.98 -0.56 8.18
CA HIS A 61 -16.08 0.34 7.04
C HIS A 61 -16.62 -0.35 5.77
N GLY A 62 -17.46 -1.35 5.97
CA GLY A 62 -18.19 -1.99 4.87
C GLY A 62 -17.54 -3.23 4.28
N ASP A 63 -16.48 -3.73 4.90
CA ASP A 63 -15.90 -5.03 4.56
C ASP A 63 -15.84 -5.93 5.80
N ASP A 64 -15.26 -7.13 5.66
CA ASP A 64 -15.15 -8.08 6.76
C ASP A 64 -13.95 -7.83 7.68
N HIS A 65 -13.19 -6.75 7.43
CA HIS A 65 -11.95 -6.43 8.12
C HIS A 65 -12.06 -5.07 8.80
N ALA A 66 -12.79 -5.00 9.92
CA ALA A 66 -12.89 -3.78 10.69
C ALA A 66 -11.54 -3.42 11.32
N PHE A 67 -11.23 -2.12 11.36
CA PHE A 67 -10.07 -1.63 12.10
C PHE A 67 -10.38 -1.60 13.59
N ASP A 68 -9.33 -1.74 14.41
CA ASP A 68 -9.43 -1.90 15.86
C ASP A 68 -8.94 -0.66 16.62
N GLY A 69 -8.87 0.48 15.97
CA GLY A 69 -8.42 1.73 16.57
C GLY A 69 -6.91 1.91 16.52
N LYS A 70 -6.44 2.99 17.13
CA LYS A 70 -5.04 3.37 17.07
C LYS A 70 -4.15 2.31 17.73
N GLY A 71 -3.04 1.99 17.08
CA GLY A 71 -2.04 1.09 17.61
C GLY A 71 -2.27 -0.38 17.31
N GLY A 72 -3.44 -0.73 16.73
CA GLY A 72 -3.71 -2.10 16.30
C GLY A 72 -3.27 -2.33 14.86
N ILE A 73 -4.17 -2.89 14.05
CA ILE A 73 -3.92 -3.09 12.62
C ILE A 73 -3.86 -1.74 11.93
N LEU A 74 -2.72 -1.41 11.30
CA LEU A 74 -2.50 -0.11 10.68
C LEU A 74 -3.23 0.02 9.35
N ALA A 75 -3.32 -1.08 8.59
CA ALA A 75 -3.88 -1.10 7.25
C ALA A 75 -4.12 -2.54 6.83
N HIS A 76 -4.89 -2.72 5.78
CA HIS A 76 -5.00 -4.02 5.12
C HIS A 76 -5.26 -3.82 3.64
N ALA A 77 -5.00 -4.86 2.85
CA ALA A 77 -5.25 -4.84 1.42
C ALA A 77 -5.76 -6.20 0.97
N PHE A 78 -6.47 -6.20 -0.15
CA PHE A 78 -7.01 -7.41 -0.76
C PHE A 78 -6.14 -7.79 -1.95
N GLY A 79 -5.94 -9.10 -2.14
CA GLY A 79 -5.21 -9.58 -3.31
C GLY A 79 -5.91 -9.23 -4.62
N PRO A 80 -5.22 -9.41 -5.76
CA PRO A 80 -5.77 -9.04 -7.06
C PRO A 80 -7.11 -9.70 -7.35
N GLY A 81 -8.04 -8.93 -7.93
CA GLY A 81 -9.36 -9.42 -8.29
C GLY A 81 -10.29 -8.27 -8.65
N SER A 82 -11.51 -8.61 -9.00
CA SER A 82 -12.53 -7.62 -9.32
C SER A 82 -13.19 -7.06 -8.05
N GLY A 83 -13.85 -5.93 -8.16
CA GLY A 83 -14.53 -5.28 -7.05
C GLY A 83 -13.54 -4.79 -6.01
N ILE A 84 -13.66 -5.28 -4.77
CA ILE A 84 -12.79 -4.92 -3.66
C ILE A 84 -11.37 -5.50 -3.80
N GLY A 85 -11.18 -6.47 -4.69
CA GLY A 85 -9.88 -7.09 -4.92
C GLY A 85 -8.84 -6.04 -5.33
N GLY A 86 -7.67 -6.10 -4.73
CA GLY A 86 -6.58 -5.14 -4.93
C GLY A 86 -6.68 -3.87 -4.10
N ASP A 87 -7.81 -3.58 -3.47
CA ASP A 87 -8.01 -2.35 -2.71
C ASP A 87 -7.13 -2.32 -1.46
N ALA A 88 -6.65 -1.12 -1.12
CA ALA A 88 -5.83 -0.88 0.06
C ALA A 88 -6.54 0.09 1.00
N HIS A 89 -6.76 -0.34 2.24
CA HIS A 89 -7.45 0.43 3.26
C HIS A 89 -6.50 0.78 4.40
N PHE A 90 -6.49 2.06 4.78
CA PHE A 90 -5.61 2.59 5.82
C PHE A 90 -6.46 3.04 7.00
N ASP A 91 -6.03 2.69 8.22
CA ASP A 91 -6.74 3.03 9.44
C ASP A 91 -6.61 4.52 9.75
N GLU A 92 -7.72 5.26 9.68
CA GLU A 92 -7.74 6.70 9.93
C GLU A 92 -7.52 7.02 11.41
N ASP A 93 -7.64 6.05 12.31
CA ASP A 93 -7.32 6.25 13.72
C ASP A 93 -5.81 6.30 13.98
N GLU A 94 -4.98 5.90 12.99
CA GLU A 94 -3.54 6.13 13.06
C GLU A 94 -3.21 7.57 12.67
N PHE A 95 -2.09 8.07 13.15
CA PHE A 95 -1.62 9.40 12.74
C PHE A 95 -0.63 9.27 11.59
N TRP A 96 -1.06 9.57 10.38
CA TRP A 96 -0.28 9.37 9.15
C TRP A 96 0.68 10.53 8.92
N THR A 97 1.93 10.24 8.60
CA THR A 97 2.98 11.24 8.44
C THR A 97 3.89 10.95 7.24
N THR A 98 4.74 11.93 6.95
CA THR A 98 5.81 11.80 5.95
C THR A 98 7.17 11.49 6.60
N HIS A 99 7.22 11.30 7.91
CA HIS A 99 8.46 11.16 8.66
C HIS A 99 8.35 10.04 9.72
N SER A 100 9.26 10.05 10.70
CA SER A 100 9.33 8.99 11.72
C SER A 100 8.29 9.11 12.83
N GLY A 101 7.69 10.30 13.03
CA GLY A 101 6.62 10.47 14.00
C GLY A 101 5.32 9.84 13.49
N GLY A 102 4.49 9.32 14.38
CA GLY A 102 3.27 8.63 13.97
C GLY A 102 3.55 7.41 13.12
N THR A 103 2.73 7.20 12.09
CA THR A 103 2.89 6.07 11.15
C THR A 103 3.20 6.62 9.76
N ASN A 104 4.33 6.23 9.20
CA ASN A 104 4.74 6.70 7.89
C ASN A 104 3.86 6.12 6.78
N LEU A 105 3.19 6.97 6.03
CA LEU A 105 2.27 6.52 4.99
C LEU A 105 2.98 5.81 3.84
N PHE A 106 4.12 6.32 3.39
CA PHE A 106 4.86 5.70 2.29
C PHE A 106 5.24 4.26 2.60
N LEU A 107 5.85 4.02 3.77
CA LEU A 107 6.31 2.68 4.13
C LEU A 107 5.14 1.70 4.28
N THR A 108 4.04 2.15 4.89
CA THR A 108 2.85 1.32 5.03
C THR A 108 2.22 1.04 3.67
N ALA A 109 2.19 2.04 2.79
CA ALA A 109 1.64 1.87 1.45
C ALA A 109 2.46 0.89 0.61
N VAL A 110 3.78 0.91 0.70
CA VAL A 110 4.62 -0.07 -0.02
C VAL A 110 4.22 -1.49 0.38
N HIS A 111 4.07 -1.74 1.68
CA HIS A 111 3.65 -3.05 2.20
C HIS A 111 2.26 -3.44 1.68
N GLU A 112 1.28 -2.54 1.81
CA GLU A 112 -0.10 -2.85 1.43
C GLU A 112 -0.25 -3.04 -0.09
N ILE A 113 0.46 -2.22 -0.88
CA ILE A 113 0.46 -2.39 -2.33
C ILE A 113 1.07 -3.74 -2.71
N GLY A 114 2.08 -4.21 -1.98
CA GLY A 114 2.59 -5.57 -2.18
C GLY A 114 1.49 -6.62 -2.09
N HIS A 115 0.61 -6.52 -1.09
CA HIS A 115 -0.57 -7.39 -1.00
C HIS A 115 -1.53 -7.18 -2.17
N SER A 116 -1.77 -5.94 -2.55
CA SER A 116 -2.64 -5.63 -3.71
C SER A 116 -2.13 -6.26 -5.00
N LEU A 117 -0.83 -6.50 -5.10
CA LEU A 117 -0.20 -7.14 -6.25
C LEU A 117 -0.12 -8.67 -6.13
N GLY A 118 -0.46 -9.22 -4.96
CA GLY A 118 -0.52 -10.66 -4.76
C GLY A 118 0.52 -11.25 -3.81
N LEU A 119 1.34 -10.42 -3.17
CA LEU A 119 2.33 -10.91 -2.22
C LEU A 119 1.70 -11.20 -0.86
N GLY A 120 2.15 -12.26 -0.20
CA GLY A 120 1.86 -12.54 1.19
C GLY A 120 2.93 -11.95 2.11
N HIS A 121 2.85 -12.26 3.38
CA HIS A 121 3.87 -11.82 4.34
C HIS A 121 5.16 -12.59 4.16
N SER A 122 6.30 -11.91 4.37
CA SER A 122 7.62 -12.50 4.39
C SER A 122 8.02 -12.86 5.81
N SER A 123 8.85 -13.90 5.95
CA SER A 123 9.48 -14.25 7.22
C SER A 123 10.82 -13.53 7.43
N ASP A 124 11.30 -12.81 6.42
CA ASP A 124 12.55 -12.05 6.50
C ASP A 124 12.31 -10.70 7.17
N PRO A 125 12.91 -10.43 8.36
CA PRO A 125 12.70 -9.16 9.06
C PRO A 125 13.18 -7.93 8.28
N LYS A 126 13.99 -8.12 7.25
CA LYS A 126 14.47 -7.01 6.40
C LYS A 126 13.52 -6.71 5.26
N ALA A 127 12.55 -7.57 4.99
CA ALA A 127 11.60 -7.38 3.90
C ALA A 127 10.51 -6.39 4.29
N VAL A 128 10.08 -5.58 3.31
CA VAL A 128 8.93 -4.69 3.53
C VAL A 128 7.65 -5.48 3.75
N MET A 129 7.58 -6.71 3.23
CA MET A 129 6.44 -7.59 3.42
C MET A 129 6.47 -8.34 4.75
N PHE A 130 7.44 -8.08 5.62
CA PHE A 130 7.43 -8.60 6.98
C PHE A 130 6.21 -8.04 7.72
N PRO A 131 5.50 -8.85 8.55
CA PRO A 131 4.21 -8.42 9.10
C PRO A 131 4.24 -7.20 10.00
N THR A 132 5.36 -6.93 10.66
CA THR A 132 5.44 -5.85 11.66
C THR A 132 5.94 -4.57 11.05
N TYR A 133 5.21 -3.47 11.30
CA TYR A 133 5.64 -2.13 10.88
C TYR A 133 6.93 -1.73 11.58
N LYS A 134 7.86 -1.17 10.81
CA LYS A 134 9.10 -0.61 11.34
C LYS A 134 9.49 0.60 10.51
N TYR A 135 9.75 1.73 11.15
CA TYR A 135 10.22 2.90 10.43
C TYR A 135 11.66 2.69 9.94
N VAL A 136 11.89 3.01 8.67
CA VAL A 136 13.23 3.17 8.11
C VAL A 136 13.27 4.51 7.36
N ASP A 137 14.46 5.10 7.22
CA ASP A 137 14.61 6.36 6.52
C ASP A 137 14.15 6.19 5.06
N ILE A 138 13.13 6.95 4.67
CA ILE A 138 12.54 6.83 3.32
C ILE A 138 13.51 7.26 2.23
N ASN A 139 14.52 8.09 2.55
CA ASN A 139 15.52 8.51 1.58
C ASN A 139 16.51 7.40 1.24
N THR A 140 16.65 6.41 2.11
CA THR A 140 17.54 5.27 1.91
C THR A 140 16.78 3.95 1.78
N PHE A 141 15.44 4.01 1.77
CA PHE A 141 14.60 2.81 1.69
C PHE A 141 14.88 2.04 0.41
N ARG A 142 15.00 0.72 0.53
CA ARG A 142 15.14 -0.20 -0.60
C ARG A 142 14.37 -1.48 -0.32
N LEU A 143 13.84 -2.09 -1.37
CA LEU A 143 13.28 -3.43 -1.26
C LEU A 143 14.39 -4.41 -0.92
N SER A 144 14.09 -5.40 -0.06
CA SER A 144 15.02 -6.49 0.20
C SER A 144 15.08 -7.43 -1.00
N ALA A 145 16.13 -8.26 -1.05
CA ALA A 145 16.22 -9.28 -2.08
C ALA A 145 15.01 -10.23 -2.04
N ASP A 146 14.49 -10.50 -0.85
CA ASP A 146 13.30 -11.36 -0.68
C ASP A 146 12.06 -10.72 -1.32
N ASP A 147 11.85 -9.41 -1.10
CA ASP A 147 10.73 -8.68 -1.72
C ASP A 147 10.84 -8.73 -3.25
N ILE A 148 12.02 -8.47 -3.78
CA ILE A 148 12.26 -8.46 -5.21
C ILE A 148 12.02 -9.85 -5.83
N ARG A 149 12.54 -10.89 -5.21
CA ARG A 149 12.30 -12.26 -5.68
C ARG A 149 10.81 -12.60 -5.66
N GLY A 150 10.12 -12.19 -4.59
CA GLY A 150 8.69 -12.44 -4.46
C GLY A 150 7.90 -11.84 -5.58
N ILE A 151 8.09 -10.53 -5.83
CA ILE A 151 7.30 -9.84 -6.85
C ILE A 151 7.67 -10.29 -8.26
N GLN A 152 8.94 -10.57 -8.51
CA GLN A 152 9.39 -11.05 -9.82
C GLN A 152 8.93 -12.48 -10.11
N SER A 153 8.69 -13.28 -9.07
CA SER A 153 8.08 -14.62 -9.26
C SER A 153 6.64 -14.51 -9.78
N LEU A 154 5.96 -13.40 -9.51
CA LEU A 154 4.59 -13.18 -9.95
C LEU A 154 4.51 -12.48 -11.32
N TYR A 155 5.40 -11.55 -11.59
CA TYR A 155 5.27 -10.66 -12.76
C TYR A 155 6.50 -10.64 -13.70
N GLY A 156 7.53 -11.33 -13.36
CA GLY A 156 8.73 -11.40 -14.24
C GLY A 156 9.82 -10.37 -13.97
#